data_251ff45372806197605bc2a2bbfb38c0
#
_entry.id   251ff45372806197605bc2a2bbfb38c0
#
_cell.length_a   1.000
_cell.length_b   1.000
_cell.length_c   1.000
_cell.angle_alpha   90.00
_cell.angle_beta   90.00
_cell.angle_gamma   90.00
#
_symmetry.space_group_name_H-M   'P 1'
#
loop_
_entity.id
_entity.type
_entity.pdbx_description
1 polymer ?
#
loop_
_entity_poly.entity_id
_entity_poly.type
_entity_poly.pdbx_seq_one_letter_code
_entity_poly.pdbx_strand_id
1 'polypeptide(L)'
;MVPYFKIMTRHFLNLRATQYCVSAGIAVILRLAAVFLLVLGGMAAAAPADEFGGLFRKLADVPLGEKTSRFDYESIDPMSGRLAVAKMGSGKLLVFDARDQKLVAELDGFPKATGVLMVPELRKIYVSVPGAGVGASLSVALGMAGLSKGSGAISILDIASLKEIARLPGGVFPDGIAYAPRERRVFVSDEMGGALTVIDADSDKLVGHIDTKGEVGNVQYDPITRRIYVPVQSRNELAVIDPVRLAVVARYRLPGARHPHGLRIAQGAAIGYIACDENDRLLVVDLASGKVTGDLPLGHDPDVLAADDGLKRLYVASESGMLSVFDVADPAKPKKLGDVMVAPNAHSVAADPLTHHLFLPLKDLNGKAAMRVLAPVAN
;
A
#
# COMPACT_ATOMS: atom_id res chain seq x y z
N MET A 1 -12.00 51.30 -9.41
CA MET A 1 -12.12 52.60 -8.69
C MET A 1 -11.43 52.44 -7.35
N VAL A 2 -10.28 53.00 -7.25
CA VAL A 2 -9.46 53.31 -6.07
C VAL A 2 -10.06 54.60 -5.47
N PRO A 3 -9.87 55.00 -4.22
CA PRO A 3 -8.61 55.11 -3.50
C PRO A 3 -8.65 54.85 -1.97
N TYR A 4 -7.56 54.57 -1.32
CA TYR A 4 -6.43 55.36 -0.85
C TYR A 4 -6.58 56.14 0.45
N PHE A 5 -5.56 55.96 1.36
CA PHE A 5 -4.86 56.92 2.21
C PHE A 5 -5.48 57.23 3.59
N LYS A 6 -4.76 57.48 4.65
CA LYS A 6 -3.39 57.95 5.00
C LYS A 6 -3.19 57.79 6.52
N ILE A 7 -2.05 57.37 7.01
CA ILE A 7 -0.85 58.10 7.46
C ILE A 7 -0.89 58.70 8.88
N MET A 8 0.05 58.24 9.66
CA MET A 8 1.06 58.96 10.47
C MET A 8 0.65 59.82 11.68
N THR A 9 1.38 59.64 12.71
CA THR A 9 2.47 60.39 13.41
C THR A 9 2.04 60.79 14.81
N ARG A 10 2.83 60.79 15.80
CA ARG A 10 4.06 61.37 16.30
C ARG A 10 4.12 61.13 17.82
N HIS A 11 5.16 60.78 18.34
CA HIS A 11 6.38 61.44 18.83
C HIS A 11 6.36 61.95 20.28
N PHE A 12 7.41 61.55 20.99
CA PHE A 12 8.29 62.27 21.90
C PHE A 12 8.03 62.41 23.42
N LEU A 13 9.08 61.94 24.11
CA LEU A 13 9.86 62.54 25.22
C LEU A 13 9.22 62.58 26.62
N ASN A 14 9.84 62.01 27.63
CA ASN A 14 10.90 62.70 28.40
C ASN A 14 11.62 61.79 29.38
N LEU A 15 12.92 62.06 29.44
CA LEU A 15 13.92 61.65 30.45
C LEU A 15 13.77 62.44 31.74
N ARG A 16 14.19 61.82 32.84
CA ARG A 16 14.78 62.25 34.15
C ARG A 16 14.10 61.50 35.27
N ALA A 17 14.77 61.01 36.25
CA ALA A 17 16.06 61.28 36.90
C ALA A 17 16.47 60.07 37.74
N THR A 18 17.70 59.76 37.67
CA THR A 18 18.76 59.42 38.58
C THR A 18 18.52 59.23 40.07
N GLN A 19 19.17 58.19 40.59
CA GLN A 19 19.81 58.01 41.91
C GLN A 19 18.89 57.87 43.14
N TYR A 20 18.99 56.68 43.72
CA TYR A 20 19.37 56.35 45.10
C TYR A 20 19.01 54.88 45.35
N CYS A 21 19.87 54.05 45.64
CA CYS A 21 20.39 53.30 46.75
C CYS A 21 20.91 51.93 46.38
N VAL A 22 22.19 51.86 46.38
CA VAL A 22 22.97 50.60 46.44
C VAL A 22 22.97 50.21 47.93
N SER A 23 22.13 49.27 48.34
CA SER A 23 22.28 48.46 49.57
C SER A 23 21.23 47.40 49.85
N ALA A 24 20.26 47.11 48.89
CA ALA A 24 19.29 46.04 49.09
C ALA A 24 19.41 44.91 48.03
N GLY A 25 20.48 44.87 47.27
CA GLY A 25 20.61 44.02 46.04
C GLY A 25 21.08 42.59 46.25
N ILE A 26 21.64 42.24 47.39
CA ILE A 26 22.31 40.92 47.60
C ILE A 26 21.33 39.85 48.14
N ALA A 27 20.34 40.25 48.94
CA ALA A 27 19.38 39.29 49.55
C ALA A 27 18.27 38.85 48.58
N VAL A 28 17.99 39.58 47.50
CA VAL A 28 16.95 39.23 46.50
C VAL A 28 17.50 38.31 45.41
N ILE A 29 18.79 38.42 45.08
CA ILE A 29 19.44 37.59 44.06
C ILE A 29 19.58 36.11 44.49
N LEU A 30 19.83 35.87 45.79
CA LEU A 30 19.93 34.50 46.34
C LEU A 30 18.58 33.80 46.50
N ARG A 31 17.47 34.53 46.59
CA ARG A 31 16.12 33.94 46.65
C ARG A 31 15.53 33.68 45.23
N LEU A 32 15.93 34.41 44.23
CA LEU A 32 15.55 34.17 42.83
C LEU A 32 16.32 33.01 42.20
N ALA A 33 17.59 32.78 42.60
CA ALA A 33 18.36 31.62 42.17
C ALA A 33 17.80 30.29 42.72
N ALA A 34 17.26 30.27 43.92
CA ALA A 34 16.69 29.07 44.51
C ALA A 34 15.29 28.70 43.92
N VAL A 35 14.55 29.69 43.42
CA VAL A 35 13.27 29.45 42.74
C VAL A 35 13.50 29.01 41.29
N PHE A 36 14.61 29.47 40.62
CA PHE A 36 14.95 29.05 39.26
C PHE A 36 15.50 27.61 39.20
N LEU A 37 16.13 27.11 40.27
CA LEU A 37 16.60 25.72 40.38
C LEU A 37 15.50 24.73 40.72
N LEU A 38 14.36 25.16 41.30
CA LEU A 38 13.20 24.32 41.55
C LEU A 38 12.20 24.20 40.38
N VAL A 39 12.31 25.09 39.40
CA VAL A 39 11.50 25.02 38.16
C VAL A 39 12.18 24.17 37.06
N LEU A 40 13.49 23.90 37.16
CA LEU A 40 14.23 23.02 36.26
C LEU A 40 14.19 21.54 36.65
N GLY A 41 13.57 21.19 37.75
CA GLY A 41 13.48 19.81 38.27
C GLY A 41 12.20 19.06 37.89
N GLY A 42 11.41 19.51 36.92
CA GLY A 42 10.10 18.91 36.67
C GLY A 42 9.61 18.93 35.20
N MET A 43 10.48 19.14 34.25
CA MET A 43 10.15 18.72 32.87
C MET A 43 10.43 17.22 32.75
N ALA A 44 9.52 16.40 33.29
CA ALA A 44 9.38 15.06 32.81
C ALA A 44 9.19 15.23 31.27
N ALA A 45 10.17 14.76 30.48
CA ALA A 45 9.99 14.67 29.04
C ALA A 45 8.68 13.94 28.85
N ALA A 46 7.67 14.62 28.31
CA ALA A 46 6.45 13.96 27.89
C ALA A 46 6.91 12.79 27.01
N ALA A 47 6.52 11.59 27.39
CA ALA A 47 6.76 10.42 26.55
C ALA A 47 6.34 10.84 25.13
N PRO A 48 7.14 10.54 24.09
CA PRO A 48 6.76 10.89 22.74
C PRO A 48 5.34 10.40 22.53
N ALA A 49 4.46 11.29 22.07
CA ALA A 49 3.08 10.94 21.77
C ALA A 49 3.15 9.68 20.92
N ASP A 50 2.37 8.68 21.27
CA ASP A 50 2.33 7.39 20.58
C ASP A 50 1.86 7.64 19.13
N GLU A 51 2.82 7.76 18.22
CA GLU A 51 2.61 8.16 16.84
C GLU A 51 1.67 7.19 16.10
N PHE A 52 1.57 5.93 16.58
CA PHE A 52 0.83 4.86 15.91
C PHE A 52 -0.16 4.12 16.83
N GLY A 53 -0.75 4.83 17.80
CA GLY A 53 -1.86 4.34 18.64
C GLY A 53 -1.56 3.07 19.45
N GLY A 54 -0.30 2.85 19.88
CA GLY A 54 0.12 1.65 20.62
C GLY A 54 0.24 0.40 19.77
N LEU A 55 -0.13 0.46 18.49
CA LEU A 55 -0.11 -0.72 17.62
C LEU A 55 1.26 -0.99 16.97
N PHE A 56 2.05 0.08 16.73
CA PHE A 56 3.34 -0.03 16.07
C PHE A 56 4.41 0.86 16.71
N ARG A 57 5.64 0.42 16.54
CA ARG A 57 6.84 1.23 16.75
C ARG A 57 7.52 1.46 15.41
N LYS A 58 7.84 2.71 15.09
CA LYS A 58 8.63 3.05 13.91
C LYS A 58 10.07 2.59 14.10
N LEU A 59 10.57 1.82 13.15
CA LEU A 59 11.97 1.37 13.11
C LEU A 59 12.83 2.34 12.30
N ALA A 60 12.36 2.70 11.10
CA ALA A 60 13.10 3.56 10.20
C ALA A 60 12.17 4.27 9.19
N ASP A 61 12.68 5.36 8.62
CA ASP A 61 12.24 5.94 7.36
C ASP A 61 13.46 5.94 6.43
N VAL A 62 13.52 4.99 5.49
CA VAL A 62 14.68 4.75 4.62
C VAL A 62 14.48 5.46 3.28
N PRO A 63 15.41 6.33 2.84
CA PRO A 63 15.25 7.03 1.55
C PRO A 63 15.11 6.08 0.36
N LEU A 64 14.13 6.36 -0.52
CA LEU A 64 13.88 5.67 -1.79
C LEU A 64 14.17 6.58 -3.01
N GLY A 65 15.10 7.51 -2.88
CA GLY A 65 15.45 8.46 -3.92
C GLY A 65 14.49 9.66 -3.99
N GLU A 66 14.30 10.20 -5.21
CA GLU A 66 13.45 11.36 -5.44
C GLU A 66 11.99 11.05 -5.14
N LYS A 67 11.24 12.09 -4.71
CA LYS A 67 9.80 11.98 -4.49
C LYS A 67 9.09 11.51 -5.76
N THR A 68 7.95 10.87 -5.56
CA THR A 68 7.10 10.37 -6.64
C THR A 68 5.65 10.81 -6.43
N SER A 69 4.82 10.72 -7.45
CA SER A 69 3.38 11.00 -7.28
C SER A 69 2.63 9.85 -6.63
N ARG A 70 3.09 8.59 -6.87
CA ARG A 70 2.43 7.38 -6.37
C ARG A 70 3.42 6.21 -6.29
N PHE A 71 3.30 5.39 -5.26
CA PHE A 71 3.70 3.99 -5.24
C PHE A 71 2.47 3.14 -5.55
N ASP A 72 2.68 1.84 -5.74
CA ASP A 72 1.61 0.87 -5.90
C ASP A 72 2.03 -0.45 -5.22
N TYR A 73 1.68 -1.62 -5.77
CA TYR A 73 1.90 -2.89 -5.10
C TYR A 73 3.35 -3.19 -4.72
N GLU A 74 3.46 -4.03 -3.70
CA GLU A 74 4.71 -4.57 -3.18
C GLU A 74 4.64 -6.09 -3.11
N SER A 75 5.79 -6.74 -3.26
CA SER A 75 5.92 -8.17 -3.06
C SER A 75 7.23 -8.50 -2.38
N ILE A 76 7.17 -9.24 -1.27
CA ILE A 76 8.33 -9.67 -0.51
C ILE A 76 8.63 -11.15 -0.75
N ASP A 77 9.90 -11.48 -0.94
CA ASP A 77 10.43 -12.84 -0.75
C ASP A 77 10.99 -12.96 0.67
N PRO A 78 10.28 -13.61 1.58
CA PRO A 78 10.70 -13.68 2.97
C PRO A 78 12.00 -14.47 3.16
N MET A 79 12.35 -15.38 2.25
CA MET A 79 13.57 -16.19 2.36
C MET A 79 14.83 -15.39 2.04
N SER A 80 14.80 -14.55 1.03
CA SER A 80 15.93 -13.65 0.70
C SER A 80 15.87 -12.31 1.43
N GLY A 81 14.69 -11.88 1.91
CA GLY A 81 14.44 -10.54 2.44
C GLY A 81 14.34 -9.48 1.36
N ARG A 82 14.19 -9.87 0.08
CA ARG A 82 14.00 -8.93 -1.02
C ARG A 82 12.55 -8.50 -1.11
N LEU A 83 12.35 -7.20 -1.26
CA LEU A 83 11.05 -6.57 -1.47
C LEU A 83 11.08 -5.82 -2.79
N ALA A 84 10.24 -6.20 -3.72
CA ALA A 84 10.02 -5.46 -4.97
C ALA A 84 8.86 -4.48 -4.77
N VAL A 85 9.02 -3.23 -5.26
CA VAL A 85 8.07 -2.14 -5.05
C VAL A 85 7.82 -1.40 -6.35
N ALA A 86 6.58 -1.28 -6.77
CA ALA A 86 6.18 -0.49 -7.92
C ALA A 86 6.21 1.02 -7.60
N LYS A 87 7.18 1.76 -8.13
CA LYS A 87 7.26 3.23 -8.03
C LYS A 87 6.53 3.85 -9.22
N MET A 88 5.20 3.71 -9.21
CA MET A 88 4.30 4.00 -10.33
C MET A 88 4.50 5.40 -10.90
N GLY A 89 4.53 6.42 -10.04
CA GLY A 89 4.61 7.81 -10.47
C GLY A 89 5.92 8.21 -11.17
N SER A 90 7.00 7.44 -10.97
CA SER A 90 8.30 7.64 -11.62
C SER A 90 8.58 6.62 -12.72
N GLY A 91 7.70 5.63 -12.93
CA GLY A 91 7.89 4.57 -13.93
C GLY A 91 9.05 3.64 -13.65
N LYS A 92 9.27 3.30 -12.38
CA LYS A 92 10.40 2.49 -11.92
C LYS A 92 9.95 1.30 -11.08
N LEU A 93 10.78 0.27 -11.06
CA LEU A 93 10.71 -0.82 -10.10
C LEU A 93 11.85 -0.67 -9.10
N LEU A 94 11.53 -0.67 -7.81
CA LEU A 94 12.52 -0.68 -6.74
C LEU A 94 12.74 -2.10 -6.23
N VAL A 95 13.97 -2.40 -5.85
CA VAL A 95 14.29 -3.59 -5.04
C VAL A 95 14.90 -3.12 -3.74
N PHE A 96 14.25 -3.45 -2.64
CA PHE A 96 14.63 -3.08 -1.29
C PHE A 96 15.06 -4.33 -0.51
N ASP A 97 16.05 -4.20 0.34
CA ASP A 97 16.45 -5.24 1.28
C ASP A 97 15.75 -5.00 2.62
N ALA A 98 14.80 -5.86 2.96
CA ALA A 98 13.98 -5.74 4.17
C ALA A 98 14.79 -6.03 5.45
N ARG A 99 15.85 -6.85 5.37
CA ARG A 99 16.72 -7.20 6.51
C ARG A 99 17.68 -6.08 6.84
N ASP A 100 18.39 -5.60 5.82
CA ASP A 100 19.37 -4.52 5.95
C ASP A 100 18.70 -3.13 5.90
N GLN A 101 17.41 -3.06 5.63
CA GLN A 101 16.60 -1.84 5.50
C GLN A 101 17.28 -0.82 4.57
N LYS A 102 17.57 -1.24 3.35
CA LYS A 102 18.23 -0.39 2.34
C LYS A 102 17.68 -0.60 0.94
N LEU A 103 17.70 0.47 0.13
CA LEU A 103 17.44 0.37 -1.30
C LEU A 103 18.63 -0.35 -1.98
N VAL A 104 18.34 -1.41 -2.72
CA VAL A 104 19.36 -2.22 -3.42
C VAL A 104 19.44 -1.85 -4.88
N ALA A 105 18.30 -1.63 -5.53
CA ALA A 105 18.25 -1.26 -6.93
C ALA A 105 17.04 -0.37 -7.23
N GLU A 106 17.20 0.50 -8.22
CA GLU A 106 16.15 1.28 -8.85
C GLU A 106 16.25 1.04 -10.35
N LEU A 107 15.23 0.41 -10.93
CA LEU A 107 15.21 -0.03 -12.32
C LEU A 107 14.26 0.85 -13.13
N ASP A 108 14.74 1.37 -14.26
CA ASP A 108 13.94 2.13 -15.23
C ASP A 108 13.20 1.20 -16.21
N GLY A 109 12.20 1.74 -16.91
CA GLY A 109 11.50 1.01 -17.98
C GLY A 109 10.14 0.42 -17.59
N PHE A 110 9.57 0.86 -16.44
CA PHE A 110 8.30 0.38 -15.91
C PHE A 110 7.26 1.51 -15.82
N PRO A 111 6.90 2.17 -16.93
CA PRO A 111 6.01 3.32 -16.90
C PRO A 111 4.65 2.97 -16.32
N LYS A 112 4.27 3.66 -15.22
CA LYS A 112 3.08 3.40 -14.43
C LYS A 112 3.00 1.97 -13.87
N ALA A 113 4.13 1.36 -13.48
CA ALA A 113 4.11 0.05 -12.84
C ALA A 113 3.09 0.01 -11.69
N THR A 114 2.23 -1.00 -11.72
CA THR A 114 1.19 -1.29 -10.73
C THR A 114 1.53 -2.58 -9.99
N GLY A 115 0.98 -3.72 -10.41
CA GLY A 115 1.20 -5.01 -9.80
C GLY A 115 2.64 -5.48 -9.82
N VAL A 116 3.08 -6.06 -8.70
CA VAL A 116 4.38 -6.74 -8.57
C VAL A 116 4.18 -8.06 -7.84
N LEU A 117 4.77 -9.14 -8.37
CA LEU A 117 4.80 -10.44 -7.71
C LEU A 117 6.17 -11.10 -7.83
N MET A 118 6.82 -11.35 -6.71
CA MET A 118 8.00 -12.19 -6.63
C MET A 118 7.57 -13.66 -6.48
N VAL A 119 8.13 -14.53 -7.32
CA VAL A 119 7.91 -15.98 -7.26
C VAL A 119 9.28 -16.67 -7.14
N PRO A 120 9.80 -16.83 -5.90
CA PRO A 120 11.15 -17.32 -5.66
C PRO A 120 11.41 -18.72 -6.25
N GLU A 121 10.43 -19.61 -6.22
CA GLU A 121 10.56 -20.96 -6.80
C GLU A 121 10.78 -20.97 -8.31
N LEU A 122 10.31 -19.90 -9.01
CA LEU A 122 10.55 -19.68 -10.43
C LEU A 122 11.78 -18.82 -10.67
N ARG A 123 12.33 -18.20 -9.63
CA ARG A 123 13.37 -17.17 -9.69
C ARG A 123 12.94 -15.96 -10.54
N LYS A 124 11.67 -15.58 -10.49
CA LYS A 124 11.08 -14.54 -11.33
C LYS A 124 10.38 -13.45 -10.52
N ILE A 125 10.41 -12.24 -11.08
CA ILE A 125 9.59 -11.11 -10.66
C ILE A 125 8.67 -10.78 -11.84
N TYR A 126 7.38 -10.74 -11.61
CA TYR A 126 6.38 -10.29 -12.58
C TYR A 126 5.96 -8.87 -12.23
N VAL A 127 5.87 -8.00 -13.24
CA VAL A 127 5.51 -6.60 -13.05
C VAL A 127 4.47 -6.20 -14.10
N SER A 128 3.36 -5.66 -13.64
CA SER A 128 2.33 -5.06 -14.47
C SER A 128 2.74 -3.65 -14.89
N VAL A 129 2.69 -3.34 -16.18
CA VAL A 129 3.16 -2.08 -16.76
C VAL A 129 2.09 -1.51 -17.71
N PRO A 130 1.13 -0.72 -17.21
CA PRO A 130 0.08 -0.12 -18.04
C PRO A 130 0.59 0.81 -19.13
N GLY A 131 1.78 1.40 -18.94
CA GLY A 131 2.36 2.36 -19.88
C GLY A 131 2.10 3.81 -19.48
N ALA A 132 2.73 4.77 -20.17
CA ALA A 132 2.60 6.19 -19.87
C ALA A 132 2.51 7.05 -21.15
N GLY A 133 2.06 8.31 -20.96
CA GLY A 133 1.94 9.30 -22.02
C GLY A 133 0.61 9.27 -22.77
N VAL A 134 0.45 10.20 -23.71
CA VAL A 134 -0.81 10.40 -24.45
C VAL A 134 -1.24 9.15 -25.22
N GLY A 135 -0.27 8.44 -25.82
CA GLY A 135 -0.54 7.21 -26.57
C GLY A 135 -1.09 6.09 -25.67
N ALA A 136 -0.52 5.91 -24.47
CA ALA A 136 -1.01 4.93 -23.50
C ALA A 136 -2.39 5.32 -22.97
N SER A 137 -2.62 6.59 -22.65
CA SER A 137 -3.94 7.07 -22.17
C SER A 137 -5.01 6.90 -23.26
N LEU A 138 -4.68 7.18 -24.53
CA LEU A 138 -5.59 6.93 -25.65
C LEU A 138 -5.86 5.43 -25.82
N SER A 139 -4.83 4.59 -25.69
CA SER A 139 -4.95 3.13 -25.77
C SER A 139 -5.88 2.58 -24.69
N VAL A 140 -5.78 3.11 -23.44
CA VAL A 140 -6.69 2.76 -22.34
C VAL A 140 -8.11 3.18 -22.68
N ALA A 141 -8.36 4.41 -23.10
CA ALA A 141 -9.70 4.88 -23.47
C ALA A 141 -10.33 4.06 -24.59
N LEU A 142 -9.56 3.74 -25.64
CA LEU A 142 -10.01 2.87 -26.73
C LEU A 142 -10.24 1.43 -26.26
N GLY A 143 -9.41 0.93 -25.34
CA GLY A 143 -9.55 -0.40 -24.75
C GLY A 143 -10.82 -0.53 -23.93
N MET A 144 -11.11 0.43 -23.05
CA MET A 144 -12.36 0.48 -22.29
C MET A 144 -13.60 0.53 -23.20
N ALA A 145 -13.49 1.18 -24.34
CA ALA A 145 -14.54 1.18 -25.36
C ALA A 145 -14.59 -0.10 -26.22
N GLY A 146 -13.73 -1.10 -25.99
CA GLY A 146 -13.62 -2.32 -26.77
C GLY A 146 -13.02 -2.13 -28.17
N LEU A 147 -12.42 -0.98 -28.46
CA LEU A 147 -11.85 -0.61 -29.76
C LEU A 147 -10.35 -0.90 -29.88
N SER A 148 -9.69 -1.30 -28.80
CA SER A 148 -8.28 -1.67 -28.73
C SER A 148 -8.06 -2.81 -27.75
N LYS A 149 -6.98 -3.57 -27.93
CA LYS A 149 -6.53 -4.59 -26.96
C LYS A 149 -5.67 -4.00 -25.84
N GLY A 150 -5.52 -2.68 -25.80
CA GLY A 150 -4.61 -2.00 -24.89
C GLY A 150 -3.14 -2.03 -25.34
N SER A 151 -2.33 -1.27 -24.63
CA SER A 151 -0.86 -1.21 -24.82
C SER A 151 -0.09 -1.56 -23.55
N GLY A 152 -0.78 -2.07 -22.53
CA GLY A 152 -0.17 -2.55 -21.31
C GLY A 152 0.73 -3.76 -21.54
N ALA A 153 1.71 -3.91 -20.70
CA ALA A 153 2.68 -5.01 -20.75
C ALA A 153 2.82 -5.70 -19.41
N ILE A 154 3.29 -6.93 -19.42
CA ILE A 154 3.75 -7.68 -18.25
C ILE A 154 5.24 -7.93 -18.45
N SER A 155 6.06 -7.34 -17.61
CA SER A 155 7.51 -7.54 -17.61
C SER A 155 7.86 -8.69 -16.66
N ILE A 156 8.74 -9.58 -17.10
CA ILE A 156 9.24 -10.71 -16.32
C ILE A 156 10.75 -10.53 -16.15
N LEU A 157 11.23 -10.49 -14.90
CA LEU A 157 12.64 -10.34 -14.61
C LEU A 157 13.17 -11.59 -13.90
N ASP A 158 14.45 -11.89 -14.10
CA ASP A 158 15.19 -12.83 -13.24
C ASP A 158 15.48 -12.17 -11.88
N ILE A 159 15.13 -12.84 -10.80
CA ILE A 159 15.19 -12.30 -9.43
C ILE A 159 16.62 -12.02 -8.94
N ALA A 160 17.62 -12.73 -9.47
CA ALA A 160 19.00 -12.59 -9.05
C ALA A 160 19.74 -11.47 -9.81
N SER A 161 19.59 -11.45 -11.14
CA SER A 161 20.26 -10.48 -12.01
C SER A 161 19.46 -9.18 -12.17
N LEU A 162 18.17 -9.19 -11.84
CA LEU A 162 17.20 -8.10 -12.06
C LEU A 162 17.07 -7.70 -13.53
N LYS A 163 17.49 -8.56 -14.45
CA LYS A 163 17.35 -8.32 -15.89
C LYS A 163 16.00 -8.80 -16.38
N GLU A 164 15.38 -8.00 -17.25
CA GLU A 164 14.17 -8.41 -17.96
C GLU A 164 14.50 -9.60 -18.89
N ILE A 165 13.74 -10.70 -18.73
CA ILE A 165 13.88 -11.92 -19.52
C ILE A 165 12.75 -12.08 -20.54
N ALA A 166 11.60 -11.45 -20.29
CA ALA A 166 10.49 -11.39 -21.23
C ALA A 166 9.61 -10.15 -20.96
N ARG A 167 8.96 -9.67 -22.02
CA ARG A 167 7.91 -8.64 -21.93
C ARG A 167 6.74 -9.07 -22.82
N LEU A 168 5.56 -9.23 -22.19
CA LEU A 168 4.37 -9.78 -22.83
C LEU A 168 3.27 -8.74 -22.90
N PRO A 169 2.32 -8.83 -23.85
CA PRO A 169 1.10 -8.03 -23.84
C PRO A 169 0.31 -8.22 -22.54
N GLY A 170 -0.08 -7.13 -21.88
CA GLY A 170 -0.78 -7.13 -20.57
C GLY A 170 -2.25 -6.68 -20.64
N GLY A 171 -2.72 -6.25 -21.81
CA GLY A 171 -4.08 -5.76 -21.96
C GLY A 171 -4.19 -4.23 -21.91
N VAL A 172 -5.31 -3.73 -21.39
CA VAL A 172 -5.64 -2.30 -21.34
C VAL A 172 -4.95 -1.63 -20.14
N PHE A 173 -5.11 -2.21 -18.95
CA PHE A 173 -4.51 -1.72 -17.72
C PHE A 173 -4.17 -2.91 -16.81
N PRO A 174 -3.03 -3.59 -17.07
CA PRO A 174 -2.60 -4.70 -16.22
C PRO A 174 -2.33 -4.21 -14.81
N ASP A 175 -2.78 -4.99 -13.81
CA ASP A 175 -2.72 -4.60 -12.40
C ASP A 175 -2.32 -5.77 -11.51
N GLY A 176 -3.20 -6.31 -10.66
CA GLY A 176 -2.91 -7.36 -9.70
C GLY A 176 -2.38 -8.65 -10.33
N ILE A 177 -1.52 -9.37 -9.62
CA ILE A 177 -0.85 -10.59 -10.12
C ILE A 177 -0.99 -11.71 -9.11
N ALA A 178 -1.38 -12.91 -9.56
CA ALA A 178 -1.40 -14.13 -8.76
C ALA A 178 -0.68 -15.28 -9.47
N TYR A 179 -0.04 -16.13 -8.68
CA TYR A 179 0.57 -17.37 -9.16
C TYR A 179 -0.16 -18.60 -8.62
N ALA A 180 -0.52 -19.51 -9.51
CA ALA A 180 -1.08 -20.82 -9.20
C ALA A 180 0.04 -21.87 -9.35
N PRO A 181 0.69 -22.27 -8.23
CA PRO A 181 1.92 -23.06 -8.29
C PRO A 181 1.71 -24.45 -8.85
N ARG A 182 0.54 -25.06 -8.60
CA ARG A 182 0.23 -26.38 -9.07
C ARG A 182 0.01 -26.46 -10.58
N GLU A 183 -0.62 -25.43 -11.13
CA GLU A 183 -0.89 -25.28 -12.55
C GLU A 183 0.27 -24.61 -13.31
N ARG A 184 1.26 -24.09 -12.57
CA ARG A 184 2.40 -23.31 -13.07
C ARG A 184 1.95 -22.19 -13.99
N ARG A 185 0.93 -21.43 -13.54
CA ARG A 185 0.31 -20.35 -14.28
C ARG A 185 0.29 -19.05 -13.47
N VAL A 186 0.59 -17.95 -14.14
CA VAL A 186 0.46 -16.60 -13.57
C VAL A 186 -0.77 -15.96 -14.19
N PHE A 187 -1.59 -15.34 -13.34
CA PHE A 187 -2.80 -14.63 -13.70
C PHE A 187 -2.59 -13.15 -13.40
N VAL A 188 -2.82 -12.30 -14.38
CA VAL A 188 -2.69 -10.84 -14.26
C VAL A 188 -4.04 -10.22 -14.55
N SER A 189 -4.58 -9.43 -13.63
CA SER A 189 -5.80 -8.68 -13.89
C SER A 189 -5.54 -7.58 -14.92
N ASP A 190 -6.41 -7.46 -15.90
CA ASP A 190 -6.53 -6.32 -16.79
C ASP A 190 -7.71 -5.49 -16.29
N GLU A 191 -7.44 -4.61 -15.35
CA GLU A 191 -8.44 -3.90 -14.56
C GLU A 191 -9.53 -3.28 -15.45
N MET A 192 -9.12 -2.34 -16.28
CA MET A 192 -10.02 -1.59 -17.17
C MET A 192 -10.43 -2.38 -18.41
N GLY A 193 -9.67 -3.43 -18.77
CA GLY A 193 -10.01 -4.36 -19.86
C GLY A 193 -11.05 -5.40 -19.48
N GLY A 194 -11.32 -5.55 -18.17
CA GLY A 194 -12.33 -6.48 -17.66
C GLY A 194 -12.00 -7.95 -17.92
N ALA A 195 -10.72 -8.31 -17.76
CA ALA A 195 -10.24 -9.65 -18.09
C ALA A 195 -9.06 -10.08 -17.22
N LEU A 196 -8.65 -11.35 -17.33
CA LEU A 196 -7.36 -11.82 -16.86
C LEU A 196 -6.51 -12.29 -18.02
N THR A 197 -5.24 -11.87 -18.04
CA THR A 197 -4.19 -12.43 -18.90
C THR A 197 -3.54 -13.60 -18.18
N VAL A 198 -3.33 -14.72 -18.88
CA VAL A 198 -2.75 -15.94 -18.28
C VAL A 198 -1.43 -16.28 -18.97
N ILE A 199 -0.40 -16.49 -18.15
CA ILE A 199 0.97 -16.82 -18.58
C ILE A 199 1.32 -18.21 -18.08
N ASP A 200 1.90 -19.03 -18.97
CA ASP A 200 2.58 -20.26 -18.58
C ASP A 200 3.94 -19.89 -17.96
N ALA A 201 4.10 -20.24 -16.68
CA ALA A 201 5.23 -19.79 -15.89
C ALA A 201 6.56 -20.47 -16.22
N ASP A 202 6.55 -21.60 -16.96
CA ASP A 202 7.74 -22.29 -17.39
C ASP A 202 8.29 -21.73 -18.70
N SER A 203 7.41 -21.46 -19.65
CA SER A 203 7.79 -20.99 -20.99
C SER A 203 7.75 -19.46 -21.15
N ASP A 204 7.24 -18.72 -20.19
CA ASP A 204 7.02 -17.27 -20.25
C ASP A 204 6.20 -16.86 -21.48
N LYS A 205 5.13 -17.59 -21.77
CA LYS A 205 4.24 -17.32 -22.90
C LYS A 205 2.81 -17.12 -22.46
N LEU A 206 2.10 -16.29 -23.20
CA LEU A 206 0.65 -16.15 -23.02
C LEU A 206 -0.02 -17.46 -23.42
N VAL A 207 -0.91 -17.97 -22.55
CA VAL A 207 -1.66 -19.21 -22.78
C VAL A 207 -3.18 -19.04 -22.65
N GLY A 208 -3.64 -17.88 -22.25
CA GLY A 208 -5.06 -17.61 -22.14
C GLY A 208 -5.40 -16.16 -21.87
N HIS A 209 -6.67 -15.86 -22.11
CA HIS A 209 -7.33 -14.63 -21.77
C HIS A 209 -8.73 -14.96 -21.27
N ILE A 210 -9.11 -14.46 -20.11
CA ILE A 210 -10.38 -14.81 -19.44
C ILE A 210 -11.18 -13.54 -19.25
N ASP A 211 -12.27 -13.43 -20.01
CA ASP A 211 -13.20 -12.30 -19.93
C ASP A 211 -14.05 -12.40 -18.65
N THR A 212 -13.95 -11.42 -17.80
CA THR A 212 -14.68 -11.32 -16.53
C THR A 212 -15.99 -10.53 -16.65
N LYS A 213 -16.24 -9.90 -17.78
CA LYS A 213 -17.44 -9.10 -18.08
C LYS A 213 -17.62 -7.88 -17.19
N GLY A 214 -16.54 -7.24 -16.80
CA GLY A 214 -16.53 -6.00 -16.01
C GLY A 214 -15.16 -5.71 -15.47
N GLU A 215 -14.94 -4.48 -15.05
CA GLU A 215 -13.73 -3.98 -14.42
C GLU A 215 -13.34 -4.85 -13.21
N VAL A 216 -12.07 -5.18 -13.08
CA VAL A 216 -11.59 -6.15 -12.09
C VAL A 216 -10.56 -5.53 -11.15
N GLY A 217 -10.58 -5.96 -9.90
CA GLY A 217 -9.58 -5.62 -8.90
C GLY A 217 -8.47 -6.66 -8.80
N ASN A 218 -7.96 -6.83 -7.58
CA ASN A 218 -6.87 -7.75 -7.27
C ASN A 218 -7.23 -9.21 -7.48
N VAL A 219 -6.31 -9.94 -8.10
CA VAL A 219 -6.43 -11.37 -8.32
C VAL A 219 -5.67 -12.15 -7.27
N GLN A 220 -6.25 -13.25 -6.74
CA GLN A 220 -5.61 -14.14 -5.77
C GLN A 220 -5.87 -15.61 -6.11
N TYR A 221 -4.89 -16.47 -5.83
CA TYR A 221 -5.03 -17.93 -5.87
C TYR A 221 -5.28 -18.47 -4.46
N ASP A 222 -6.29 -19.33 -4.33
CA ASP A 222 -6.53 -20.08 -3.10
C ASP A 222 -6.07 -21.52 -3.25
N PRO A 223 -5.07 -21.97 -2.48
CA PRO A 223 -4.56 -23.34 -2.56
C PRO A 223 -5.53 -24.41 -2.01
N ILE A 224 -6.53 -24.03 -1.19
CA ILE A 224 -7.52 -24.94 -0.61
C ILE A 224 -8.56 -25.31 -1.66
N THR A 225 -9.23 -24.31 -2.23
CA THR A 225 -10.24 -24.53 -3.29
C THR A 225 -9.62 -24.78 -4.64
N ARG A 226 -8.33 -24.44 -4.80
CA ARG A 226 -7.59 -24.47 -6.08
C ARG A 226 -8.31 -23.65 -7.16
N ARG A 227 -8.67 -22.42 -6.79
CA ARG A 227 -9.33 -21.46 -7.68
C ARG A 227 -8.60 -20.12 -7.65
N ILE A 228 -8.77 -19.41 -8.74
CA ILE A 228 -8.45 -17.98 -8.82
C ILE A 228 -9.72 -17.21 -8.48
N TYR A 229 -9.55 -16.21 -7.64
CA TYR A 229 -10.60 -15.28 -7.25
C TYR A 229 -10.23 -13.86 -7.70
N VAL A 230 -11.18 -13.14 -8.24
CA VAL A 230 -11.01 -11.74 -8.63
C VAL A 230 -12.31 -10.97 -8.39
N PRO A 231 -12.29 -9.87 -7.64
CA PRO A 231 -13.42 -8.96 -7.52
C PRO A 231 -13.73 -8.35 -8.90
N VAL A 232 -15.01 -8.30 -9.27
CA VAL A 232 -15.49 -7.59 -10.45
C VAL A 232 -16.12 -6.29 -9.96
N GLN A 233 -15.34 -5.21 -9.96
CA GLN A 233 -15.63 -3.93 -9.32
C GLN A 233 -16.94 -3.34 -9.80
N SER A 234 -17.09 -3.19 -11.11
CA SER A 234 -18.28 -2.61 -11.74
C SER A 234 -19.56 -3.43 -11.56
N ARG A 235 -19.48 -4.64 -10.96
CA ARG A 235 -20.62 -5.56 -10.77
C ARG A 235 -20.90 -5.90 -9.32
N ASN A 236 -20.01 -5.52 -8.40
CA ASN A 236 -20.04 -5.92 -7.00
C ASN A 236 -20.15 -7.45 -6.84
N GLU A 237 -19.29 -8.17 -7.57
CA GLU A 237 -19.24 -9.63 -7.60
C GLU A 237 -17.79 -10.11 -7.36
N LEU A 238 -17.65 -11.35 -6.86
CA LEU A 238 -16.39 -12.09 -6.86
C LEU A 238 -16.46 -13.17 -7.92
N ALA A 239 -15.66 -13.08 -8.96
CA ALA A 239 -15.57 -14.13 -9.97
C ALA A 239 -14.64 -15.25 -9.48
N VAL A 240 -15.07 -16.49 -9.70
CA VAL A 240 -14.32 -17.73 -9.40
C VAL A 240 -13.88 -18.34 -10.70
N ILE A 241 -12.58 -18.56 -10.84
CA ILE A 241 -11.98 -19.02 -12.09
C ILE A 241 -11.31 -20.36 -11.88
N ASP A 242 -11.56 -21.28 -12.78
CA ASP A 242 -10.84 -22.54 -12.86
C ASP A 242 -9.50 -22.32 -13.55
N PRO A 243 -8.34 -22.50 -12.85
CA PRO A 243 -7.03 -22.21 -13.41
C PRO A 243 -6.59 -23.22 -14.49
N VAL A 244 -7.24 -24.38 -14.59
CA VAL A 244 -6.98 -25.39 -15.62
C VAL A 244 -7.77 -25.12 -16.88
N ARG A 245 -9.10 -24.88 -16.72
CA ARG A 245 -10.02 -24.63 -17.83
C ARG A 245 -9.92 -23.21 -18.39
N LEU A 246 -9.28 -22.30 -17.65
CA LEU A 246 -9.17 -20.86 -17.97
C LEU A 246 -10.57 -20.24 -18.22
N ALA A 247 -11.49 -20.49 -17.32
CA ALA A 247 -12.87 -20.04 -17.42
C ALA A 247 -13.44 -19.62 -16.07
N VAL A 248 -14.31 -18.62 -16.08
CA VAL A 248 -15.16 -18.27 -14.94
C VAL A 248 -16.15 -19.42 -14.71
N VAL A 249 -16.08 -20.05 -13.53
CA VAL A 249 -16.92 -21.21 -13.15
C VAL A 249 -18.03 -20.85 -12.17
N ALA A 250 -17.89 -19.73 -11.46
CA ALA A 250 -18.91 -19.19 -10.57
C ALA A 250 -18.77 -17.68 -10.43
N ARG A 251 -19.84 -17.03 -9.97
CA ARG A 251 -19.88 -15.63 -9.58
C ARG A 251 -20.63 -15.51 -8.27
N TYR A 252 -19.98 -14.93 -7.29
CA TYR A 252 -20.57 -14.68 -5.98
C TYR A 252 -20.97 -13.22 -5.88
N ARG A 253 -22.24 -12.96 -5.61
CA ARG A 253 -22.69 -11.60 -5.27
C ARG A 253 -22.06 -11.18 -3.93
N LEU A 254 -21.69 -9.92 -3.83
CA LEU A 254 -21.12 -9.33 -2.63
C LEU A 254 -22.11 -8.30 -2.02
N PRO A 255 -23.14 -8.76 -1.27
CA PRO A 255 -24.02 -7.82 -0.57
C PRO A 255 -23.21 -6.90 0.34
N GLY A 256 -23.49 -5.59 0.27
CA GLY A 256 -22.76 -4.58 1.03
C GLY A 256 -21.52 -4.04 0.33
N ALA A 257 -21.06 -4.64 -0.77
CA ALA A 257 -19.97 -4.09 -1.57
C ALA A 257 -20.39 -2.87 -2.39
N ARG A 258 -19.49 -1.91 -2.49
CA ARG A 258 -19.45 -0.89 -3.53
C ARG A 258 -18.05 -0.80 -4.04
N HIS A 259 -17.87 -1.16 -5.31
CA HIS A 259 -16.59 -1.19 -5.99
C HIS A 259 -15.52 -2.03 -5.24
N PRO A 260 -15.69 -3.38 -5.12
CA PRO A 260 -14.75 -4.26 -4.44
C PRO A 260 -13.45 -4.35 -5.25
N HIS A 261 -12.32 -3.90 -4.68
CA HIS A 261 -11.02 -3.82 -5.35
C HIS A 261 -10.00 -4.75 -4.71
N GLY A 262 -9.54 -4.43 -3.51
CA GLY A 262 -8.50 -5.19 -2.81
C GLY A 262 -8.98 -6.58 -2.40
N LEU A 263 -8.15 -7.60 -2.57
CA LEU A 263 -8.44 -8.97 -2.15
C LEU A 263 -7.24 -9.61 -1.46
N ARG A 264 -7.47 -10.20 -0.29
CA ARG A 264 -6.52 -11.08 0.38
C ARG A 264 -7.21 -12.35 0.83
N ILE A 265 -6.60 -13.51 0.54
CA ILE A 265 -7.09 -14.82 1.01
C ILE A 265 -6.33 -15.21 2.27
N ALA A 266 -7.06 -15.64 3.31
CA ALA A 266 -6.49 -16.09 4.56
C ALA A 266 -5.72 -17.41 4.38
N GLN A 267 -4.50 -17.48 4.89
CA GLN A 267 -3.70 -18.68 4.82
C GLN A 267 -4.36 -19.82 5.64
N GLY A 268 -4.49 -20.98 5.04
CA GLY A 268 -5.05 -22.16 5.70
C GLY A 268 -6.55 -22.15 5.93
N ALA A 269 -7.27 -21.16 5.38
CA ALA A 269 -8.72 -21.07 5.42
C ALA A 269 -9.26 -20.61 4.06
N ALA A 270 -10.39 -21.15 3.63
CA ALA A 270 -11.08 -20.71 2.41
C ALA A 270 -11.90 -19.43 2.71
N ILE A 271 -11.22 -18.38 3.20
CA ILE A 271 -11.79 -17.08 3.54
C ILE A 271 -11.11 -16.00 2.72
N GLY A 272 -11.90 -15.15 2.08
CA GLY A 272 -11.44 -13.95 1.40
C GLY A 272 -11.78 -12.69 2.18
N TYR A 273 -10.85 -11.75 2.24
CA TYR A 273 -11.03 -10.39 2.73
C TYR A 273 -11.05 -9.46 1.52
N ILE A 274 -12.13 -8.72 1.34
CA ILE A 274 -12.33 -7.84 0.19
C ILE A 274 -12.51 -6.42 0.68
N ALA A 275 -11.62 -5.53 0.27
CA ALA A 275 -11.75 -4.10 0.51
C ALA A 275 -12.59 -3.47 -0.61
N CYS A 276 -13.57 -2.65 -0.21
CA CYS A 276 -14.47 -1.94 -1.09
C CYS A 276 -14.19 -0.44 -0.97
N ASP A 277 -13.61 0.17 -2.01
CA ASP A 277 -13.06 1.51 -1.98
C ASP A 277 -14.13 2.61 -1.96
N GLU A 278 -15.29 2.42 -2.64
CA GLU A 278 -16.35 3.43 -2.67
C GLU A 278 -17.21 3.51 -1.40
N ASN A 279 -17.06 2.58 -0.45
CA ASN A 279 -17.83 2.62 0.79
C ASN A 279 -17.07 2.23 2.05
N ASP A 280 -15.72 2.15 1.97
CA ASP A 280 -14.84 1.97 3.11
C ASP A 280 -15.17 0.71 3.95
N ARG A 281 -15.39 -0.43 3.26
CA ARG A 281 -15.80 -1.68 3.90
C ARG A 281 -14.83 -2.82 3.62
N LEU A 282 -14.56 -3.61 4.65
CA LEU A 282 -13.93 -4.92 4.55
C LEU A 282 -15.01 -5.99 4.61
N LEU A 283 -15.23 -6.68 3.52
CA LEU A 283 -16.11 -7.85 3.50
C LEU A 283 -15.30 -9.11 3.79
N VAL A 284 -15.88 -10.00 4.60
CA VAL A 284 -15.38 -11.35 4.86
C VAL A 284 -16.23 -12.32 4.06
N VAL A 285 -15.60 -13.10 3.20
CA VAL A 285 -16.29 -14.01 2.29
C VAL A 285 -15.84 -15.45 2.52
N ASP A 286 -16.77 -16.34 2.79
CA ASP A 286 -16.55 -17.77 2.73
C ASP A 286 -16.44 -18.19 1.26
N LEU A 287 -15.23 -18.56 0.84
CA LEU A 287 -14.93 -18.86 -0.57
C LEU A 287 -15.52 -20.20 -1.04
N ALA A 288 -15.87 -21.09 -0.13
CA ALA A 288 -16.51 -22.36 -0.50
C ALA A 288 -17.98 -22.18 -0.83
N SER A 289 -18.69 -21.33 -0.09
CA SER A 289 -20.13 -21.07 -0.30
C SER A 289 -20.42 -19.79 -1.09
N GLY A 290 -19.44 -18.88 -1.19
CA GLY A 290 -19.61 -17.55 -1.80
C GLY A 290 -20.43 -16.57 -0.94
N LYS A 291 -20.63 -16.87 0.35
CA LYS A 291 -21.40 -16.01 1.26
C LYS A 291 -20.52 -14.95 1.91
N VAL A 292 -21.04 -13.72 1.95
CA VAL A 292 -20.49 -12.67 2.83
C VAL A 292 -20.89 -13.01 4.27
N THR A 293 -19.91 -13.18 5.15
CA THR A 293 -20.08 -13.58 6.55
C THR A 293 -19.71 -12.47 7.53
N GLY A 294 -19.04 -11.41 7.07
CA GLY A 294 -18.63 -10.25 7.87
C GLY A 294 -18.56 -8.98 7.03
N ASP A 295 -18.72 -7.85 7.70
CA ASP A 295 -18.72 -6.52 7.12
C ASP A 295 -18.22 -5.53 8.19
N LEU A 296 -16.99 -5.00 8.00
CA LEU A 296 -16.28 -4.15 8.97
C LEU A 296 -15.86 -2.82 8.34
N PRO A 297 -15.75 -1.74 9.14
CA PRO A 297 -15.31 -0.45 8.63
C PRO A 297 -13.79 -0.43 8.37
N LEU A 298 -13.39 0.29 7.32
CA LEU A 298 -11.99 0.58 6.94
C LEU A 298 -11.68 2.08 7.01
N GLY A 299 -10.42 2.43 6.82
CA GLY A 299 -10.01 3.79 6.45
C GLY A 299 -10.60 4.15 5.08
N HIS A 300 -10.72 5.46 4.81
CA HIS A 300 -11.31 5.96 3.57
C HIS A 300 -10.47 5.58 2.36
N ASP A 301 -11.16 5.09 1.31
CA ASP A 301 -10.58 4.67 0.05
C ASP A 301 -9.52 3.55 0.24
N PRO A 302 -9.93 2.35 0.74
CA PRO A 302 -9.03 1.23 1.01
C PRO A 302 -8.56 0.56 -0.28
N ASP A 303 -7.27 0.17 -0.33
CA ASP A 303 -6.64 -0.34 -1.53
C ASP A 303 -5.90 -1.68 -1.27
N VAL A 304 -4.71 -1.67 -0.69
CA VAL A 304 -3.85 -2.84 -0.59
C VAL A 304 -3.99 -3.56 0.75
N LEU A 305 -4.10 -4.88 0.68
CA LEU A 305 -4.17 -5.75 1.85
C LEU A 305 -2.89 -6.59 2.00
N ALA A 306 -2.33 -6.61 3.19
CA ALA A 306 -1.26 -7.54 3.57
C ALA A 306 -1.67 -8.37 4.79
N ALA A 307 -1.18 -9.60 4.88
CA ALA A 307 -1.38 -10.46 6.03
C ALA A 307 -0.05 -10.88 6.63
N ASP A 308 0.00 -10.91 7.96
CA ASP A 308 1.04 -11.55 8.74
C ASP A 308 0.44 -12.80 9.39
N ASP A 309 0.68 -13.93 8.76
CA ASP A 309 0.10 -15.21 9.20
C ASP A 309 0.71 -15.71 10.52
N GLY A 310 1.93 -15.25 10.86
CA GLY A 310 2.60 -15.56 12.13
C GLY A 310 1.91 -14.89 13.32
N LEU A 311 1.64 -13.59 13.20
CA LEU A 311 0.94 -12.81 14.22
C LEU A 311 -0.59 -12.87 14.12
N LYS A 312 -1.13 -13.54 13.11
CA LYS A 312 -2.59 -13.53 12.81
C LYS A 312 -3.13 -12.11 12.68
N ARG A 313 -2.48 -11.31 11.85
CA ARG A 313 -2.83 -9.92 11.58
C ARG A 313 -3.17 -9.72 10.11
N LEU A 314 -4.20 -8.92 9.86
CA LEU A 314 -4.53 -8.37 8.54
C LEU A 314 -4.36 -6.86 8.61
N TYR A 315 -3.72 -6.32 7.60
CA TYR A 315 -3.47 -4.89 7.40
C TYR A 315 -4.15 -4.44 6.13
N VAL A 316 -4.87 -3.34 6.18
CA VAL A 316 -5.49 -2.73 5.01
C VAL A 316 -5.04 -1.28 4.92
N ALA A 317 -4.26 -0.98 3.91
CA ALA A 317 -3.77 0.37 3.62
C ALA A 317 -4.76 1.09 2.70
N SER A 318 -5.00 2.36 2.96
CA SER A 318 -5.98 3.19 2.27
C SER A 318 -5.32 4.42 1.62
N GLU A 319 -5.89 4.93 0.53
CA GLU A 319 -5.44 6.16 -0.16
C GLU A 319 -5.42 7.38 0.78
N SER A 320 -6.31 7.42 1.76
CA SER A 320 -6.28 8.43 2.84
C SER A 320 -4.98 8.41 3.65
N GLY A 321 -4.20 7.33 3.58
CA GLY A 321 -3.01 7.11 4.39
C GLY A 321 -3.28 6.42 5.72
N MET A 322 -4.51 5.96 5.93
CA MET A 322 -4.89 5.14 7.08
C MET A 322 -4.50 3.69 6.86
N LEU A 323 -3.97 3.05 7.90
CA LEU A 323 -3.74 1.61 7.98
C LEU A 323 -4.73 1.04 8.99
N SER A 324 -5.72 0.27 8.51
CA SER A 324 -6.63 -0.48 9.36
C SER A 324 -6.02 -1.82 9.75
N VAL A 325 -6.07 -2.17 11.03
CA VAL A 325 -5.42 -3.37 11.60
C VAL A 325 -6.45 -4.29 12.23
N PHE A 326 -6.37 -5.58 11.88
CA PHE A 326 -7.30 -6.60 12.37
C PHE A 326 -6.56 -7.79 12.98
N ASP A 327 -7.12 -8.35 14.05
CA ASP A 327 -6.82 -9.69 14.53
C ASP A 327 -7.63 -10.69 13.70
N VAL A 328 -6.95 -11.64 13.09
CA VAL A 328 -7.53 -12.71 12.25
C VAL A 328 -7.20 -14.11 12.81
N ALA A 329 -7.05 -14.23 14.12
CA ALA A 329 -6.87 -15.55 14.78
C ALA A 329 -8.03 -16.50 14.45
N ASP A 330 -9.26 -15.98 14.35
CA ASP A 330 -10.38 -16.64 13.67
C ASP A 330 -10.57 -15.95 12.32
N PRO A 331 -10.13 -16.55 11.20
CA PRO A 331 -10.22 -15.90 9.88
C PRO A 331 -11.65 -15.53 9.46
N ALA A 332 -12.65 -16.27 9.95
CA ALA A 332 -14.06 -16.01 9.62
C ALA A 332 -14.66 -14.85 10.44
N LYS A 333 -13.97 -14.41 11.51
CA LYS A 333 -14.45 -13.39 12.45
C LYS A 333 -13.35 -12.39 12.81
N PRO A 334 -12.80 -11.65 11.85
CA PRO A 334 -11.77 -10.67 12.12
C PRO A 334 -12.25 -9.63 13.13
N LYS A 335 -11.34 -9.21 14.02
CA LYS A 335 -11.61 -8.18 15.02
C LYS A 335 -10.75 -6.96 14.72
N LYS A 336 -11.36 -5.80 14.54
CA LYS A 336 -10.61 -4.56 14.34
C LYS A 336 -9.86 -4.20 15.60
N LEU A 337 -8.56 -3.96 15.48
CA LEU A 337 -7.68 -3.52 16.57
C LEU A 337 -7.56 -2.00 16.60
N GLY A 338 -7.59 -1.36 15.46
CA GLY A 338 -7.53 0.08 15.33
C GLY A 338 -7.22 0.56 13.92
N ASP A 339 -7.21 1.87 13.78
CA ASP A 339 -6.77 2.60 12.60
C ASP A 339 -5.58 3.48 12.97
N VAL A 340 -4.59 3.53 12.09
CA VAL A 340 -3.36 4.30 12.30
C VAL A 340 -3.12 5.18 11.07
N MET A 341 -2.93 6.49 11.27
CA MET A 341 -2.46 7.38 10.22
C MET A 341 -0.96 7.14 10.00
N VAL A 342 -0.59 6.62 8.82
CA VAL A 342 0.81 6.37 8.46
C VAL A 342 1.41 7.62 7.82
N ALA A 343 0.88 8.04 6.71
CA ALA A 343 1.23 9.27 5.99
C ALA A 343 0.20 9.49 4.86
N PRO A 344 0.00 10.71 4.38
CA PRO A 344 -0.90 10.95 3.25
C PRO A 344 -0.59 10.07 2.04
N ASN A 345 -1.60 9.33 1.55
CA ASN A 345 -1.50 8.41 0.42
C ASN A 345 -0.50 7.24 0.63
N ALA A 346 -0.34 6.75 1.86
CA ALA A 346 0.38 5.50 2.15
C ALA A 346 -0.60 4.33 2.01
N HIS A 347 -1.01 4.01 0.77
CA HIS A 347 -2.03 3.02 0.44
C HIS A 347 -1.47 1.65 0.07
N SER A 348 -0.15 1.50 0.04
CA SER A 348 0.52 0.22 -0.19
C SER A 348 1.19 -0.28 1.08
N VAL A 349 1.19 -1.59 1.28
CA VAL A 349 1.78 -2.23 2.46
C VAL A 349 2.25 -3.65 2.14
N ALA A 350 3.45 -4.01 2.57
CA ALA A 350 3.91 -5.39 2.64
C ALA A 350 4.20 -5.78 4.10
N ALA A 351 3.95 -7.04 4.44
CA ALA A 351 4.31 -7.63 5.73
C ALA A 351 5.32 -8.76 5.53
N ASP A 352 6.42 -8.72 6.25
CA ASP A 352 7.38 -9.81 6.28
C ASP A 352 6.96 -10.86 7.33
N PRO A 353 6.60 -12.08 6.94
CA PRO A 353 6.12 -13.10 7.88
C PRO A 353 7.21 -13.64 8.80
N LEU A 354 8.49 -13.34 8.55
CA LEU A 354 9.61 -13.81 9.39
C LEU A 354 10.00 -12.78 10.46
N THR A 355 10.00 -11.50 10.13
CA THR A 355 10.37 -10.41 11.05
C THR A 355 9.16 -9.70 11.64
N HIS A 356 7.99 -9.91 11.05
CA HIS A 356 6.73 -9.22 11.34
C HIS A 356 6.77 -7.72 11.05
N HIS A 357 7.80 -7.25 10.36
CA HIS A 357 7.90 -5.84 9.98
C HIS A 357 6.95 -5.51 8.83
N LEU A 358 6.39 -4.31 8.89
CA LEU A 358 5.62 -3.74 7.80
C LEU A 358 6.48 -2.74 7.03
N PHE A 359 6.31 -2.77 5.73
CA PHE A 359 6.95 -1.86 4.79
C PHE A 359 5.86 -1.04 4.09
N LEU A 360 5.95 0.29 4.21
CA LEU A 360 4.98 1.22 3.65
C LEU A 360 5.74 2.31 2.89
N PRO A 361 5.68 2.31 1.55
CA PRO A 361 6.36 3.31 0.74
C PRO A 361 5.61 4.64 0.80
N LEU A 362 6.32 5.70 1.16
CA LEU A 362 5.83 7.07 1.26
C LEU A 362 6.27 7.85 0.04
N LYS A 363 5.33 8.45 -0.67
CA LYS A 363 5.60 9.21 -1.92
C LYS A 363 6.43 10.47 -1.70
N ASP A 364 6.24 11.11 -0.55
CA ASP A 364 6.94 12.34 -0.18
C ASP A 364 7.09 12.40 1.35
N LEU A 365 8.31 12.31 1.82
CA LEU A 365 8.71 12.58 3.20
C LEU A 365 9.80 13.65 3.16
N ASN A 366 9.44 14.90 3.47
CA ASN A 366 10.36 16.04 3.43
C ASN A 366 11.06 16.23 2.06
N GLY A 367 10.33 16.07 0.96
CA GLY A 367 10.82 16.27 -0.40
C GLY A 367 11.44 15.02 -1.06
N LYS A 368 11.47 13.88 -0.38
CA LYS A 368 12.00 12.61 -0.91
C LYS A 368 11.01 11.47 -0.70
N ALA A 369 11.08 10.46 -1.54
CA ALA A 369 10.39 9.21 -1.28
C ALA A 369 11.11 8.42 -0.18
N ALA A 370 10.36 7.69 0.65
CA ALA A 370 10.92 6.90 1.74
C ALA A 370 10.16 5.58 1.94
N MET A 371 10.84 4.55 2.43
CA MET A 371 10.22 3.34 2.97
C MET A 371 10.07 3.51 4.47
N ARG A 372 8.85 3.57 4.95
CA ARG A 372 8.56 3.51 6.38
C ARG A 372 8.55 2.06 6.84
N VAL A 373 9.35 1.74 7.85
CA VAL A 373 9.41 0.41 8.44
C VAL A 373 8.81 0.48 9.84
N LEU A 374 7.77 -0.32 10.06
CA LEU A 374 7.07 -0.42 11.34
C LEU A 374 7.21 -1.82 11.90
N ALA A 375 7.39 -1.93 13.22
CA ALA A 375 7.27 -3.19 13.96
C ALA A 375 5.98 -3.19 14.78
N PRO A 376 5.14 -4.23 14.71
CA PRO A 376 4.01 -4.38 15.63
C PRO A 376 4.49 -4.39 17.07
N VAL A 377 3.74 -3.73 17.96
CA VAL A 377 3.96 -3.83 19.42
C VAL A 377 3.36 -5.16 19.87
N ALA A 378 4.13 -5.94 20.63
CA ALA A 378 3.60 -7.15 21.27
C ALA A 378 2.51 -6.76 22.27
N ASN A 379 1.35 -7.38 22.15
CA ASN A 379 0.26 -7.26 23.13
C ASN A 379 0.56 -8.15 24.33
#